data_13e3104cf18f9ea0f2425d295288741e
#
_entry.id   13e3104cf18f9ea0f2425d295288741e
#
_cell.length_a   1.000
_cell.length_b   1.000
_cell.length_c   1.000
_cell.angle_alpha   90.00
_cell.angle_beta   90.00
_cell.angle_gamma   90.00
#
_symmetry.space_group_name_H-M   'P 1'
#
loop_
_entity.id
_entity.type
_entity.pdbx_description
1 polymer ?
#
loop_
_entity_poly.entity_id
_entity_poly.type
_entity_poly.pdbx_seq_one_letter_code
_entity_poly.pdbx_strand_id
1 'polypeptide(L)'
;MPRTLVTGGAGFIGSHLCEYLLDKGHSVIAMDNLLTGDPANIERLIGRDFVFIKHDVTNYIALEGDVDYIFHFASPASPIDYLKLPIQTLKVGSLGTHNVLGVAKAKKARILLASTSEVYGDPLVHPQREDYWGNVNPIGPRGVYDEAKRFSEAMVMAYHRFHGVETRIVRIFNTYGPRMRVKDGRAIPAFMSQALKNEDVTVFGDGAQTRSLCFASDLVEGIYRLMRSDTSDPVNIGNPQELTILDLAKKVIAMTGSKSRIVERPLPEDDPKIRQPDITRARKLLGWEPKVSLDEGLIPTIAYFRSKLGIS
;
A
#
# COMPACT_ATOMS: atom_id res chain seq x y z
N MET A 1 2.08 -0.25 27.24
CA MET A 1 2.21 -0.88 25.91
C MET A 1 1.15 -0.25 25.02
N PRO A 2 1.50 0.39 23.89
CA PRO A 2 0.49 1.05 23.07
C PRO A 2 -0.46 0.04 22.44
N ARG A 3 -1.76 0.33 22.45
CA ARG A 3 -2.79 -0.49 21.80
C ARG A 3 -3.14 0.11 20.45
N THR A 4 -2.99 -0.68 19.38
CA THR A 4 -3.01 -0.19 18.01
C THR A 4 -4.04 -0.94 17.16
N LEU A 5 -4.91 -0.18 16.47
CA LEU A 5 -5.82 -0.71 15.45
C LEU A 5 -5.18 -0.59 14.07
N VAL A 6 -5.17 -1.69 13.31
CA VAL A 6 -4.79 -1.73 11.90
C VAL A 6 -5.98 -2.20 11.08
N THR A 7 -6.66 -1.32 10.35
CA THR A 7 -7.69 -1.73 9.40
C THR A 7 -7.04 -2.16 8.08
N GLY A 8 -7.58 -3.17 7.41
CA GLY A 8 -6.90 -3.83 6.29
C GLY A 8 -5.73 -4.70 6.75
N GLY A 9 -5.78 -5.18 8.02
CA GLY A 9 -4.66 -5.88 8.67
C GLY A 9 -4.32 -7.25 8.10
N ALA A 10 -5.23 -7.91 7.37
CA ALA A 10 -4.98 -9.16 6.67
C ALA A 10 -4.47 -8.95 5.22
N GLY A 11 -4.39 -7.68 4.76
CA GLY A 11 -3.84 -7.33 3.45
C GLY A 11 -2.32 -7.42 3.39
N PHE A 12 -1.74 -7.17 2.20
CA PHE A 12 -0.30 -7.19 1.97
C PHE A 12 0.45 -6.27 2.96
N ILE A 13 0.27 -4.96 2.87
CA ILE A 13 1.00 -4.00 3.71
C ILE A 13 0.53 -4.08 5.16
N GLY A 14 -0.79 -4.21 5.39
CA GLY A 14 -1.36 -4.28 6.73
C GLY A 14 -0.79 -5.42 7.57
N SER A 15 -0.58 -6.60 7.00
CA SER A 15 -0.01 -7.75 7.71
C SER A 15 1.48 -7.57 8.07
N HIS A 16 2.27 -6.94 7.19
CA HIS A 16 3.65 -6.55 7.52
C HIS A 16 3.69 -5.52 8.65
N LEU A 17 2.77 -4.55 8.60
CA LEU A 17 2.66 -3.53 9.65
C LEU A 17 2.25 -4.14 10.99
N CYS A 18 1.26 -5.05 11.02
CA CYS A 18 0.86 -5.75 12.25
C CYS A 18 2.05 -6.47 12.90
N GLU A 19 2.83 -7.21 12.11
CA GLU A 19 4.01 -7.90 12.60
C GLU A 19 5.06 -6.93 13.15
N TYR A 20 5.38 -5.87 12.39
CA TYR A 20 6.34 -4.85 12.82
C TYR A 20 5.92 -4.16 14.12
N LEU A 21 4.64 -3.85 14.27
CA LEU A 21 4.09 -3.24 15.50
C LEU A 21 4.23 -4.17 16.70
N LEU A 22 3.93 -5.45 16.54
CA LEU A 22 4.14 -6.47 17.57
C LEU A 22 5.62 -6.56 17.99
N ASP A 23 6.55 -6.48 17.01
CA ASP A 23 7.99 -6.49 17.27
C ASP A 23 8.46 -5.19 17.97
N LYS A 24 7.70 -4.09 17.84
CA LYS A 24 7.89 -2.84 18.58
C LYS A 24 7.19 -2.80 19.94
N GLY A 25 6.59 -3.90 20.37
CA GLY A 25 5.94 -4.02 21.69
C GLY A 25 4.54 -3.40 21.76
N HIS A 26 3.82 -3.31 20.62
CA HIS A 26 2.42 -2.91 20.61
C HIS A 26 1.50 -4.12 20.84
N SER A 27 0.36 -3.89 21.49
CA SER A 27 -0.82 -4.76 21.38
C SER A 27 -1.56 -4.40 20.09
N VAL A 28 -1.82 -5.37 19.22
CA VAL A 28 -2.33 -5.10 17.87
C VAL A 28 -3.72 -5.69 17.65
N ILE A 29 -4.66 -4.86 17.23
CA ILE A 29 -5.96 -5.26 16.72
C ILE A 29 -5.92 -5.13 15.20
N ALA A 30 -5.97 -6.24 14.48
CA ALA A 30 -6.16 -6.24 13.03
C ALA A 30 -7.64 -6.35 12.69
N MET A 31 -8.16 -5.43 11.90
CA MET A 31 -9.55 -5.43 11.43
C MET A 31 -9.57 -5.55 9.91
N ASP A 32 -10.31 -6.52 9.37
CA ASP A 32 -10.40 -6.76 7.93
C ASP A 32 -11.71 -7.49 7.61
N ASN A 33 -12.35 -7.18 6.48
CA ASN A 33 -13.53 -7.91 6.02
C ASN A 33 -13.19 -9.13 5.15
N LEU A 34 -11.90 -9.30 4.81
CA LEU A 34 -11.34 -10.36 3.97
C LEU A 34 -11.84 -10.32 2.51
N LEU A 35 -12.31 -9.16 2.03
CA LEU A 35 -12.73 -9.00 0.64
C LEU A 35 -11.54 -9.16 -0.32
N THR A 36 -10.38 -8.63 0.07
CA THR A 36 -9.10 -8.74 -0.66
C THR A 36 -7.95 -9.19 0.24
N GLY A 37 -8.15 -9.20 1.56
CA GLY A 37 -7.21 -9.72 2.56
C GLY A 37 -7.17 -11.25 2.58
N ASP A 38 -6.02 -11.81 2.98
CA ASP A 38 -5.80 -13.25 3.12
C ASP A 38 -5.49 -13.58 4.59
N PRO A 39 -6.31 -14.39 5.29
CA PRO A 39 -6.03 -14.81 6.66
C PRO A 39 -4.65 -15.44 6.86
N ALA A 40 -4.12 -16.13 5.84
CA ALA A 40 -2.78 -16.74 5.89
C ALA A 40 -1.67 -15.69 6.12
N ASN A 41 -1.90 -14.42 5.78
CA ASN A 41 -0.92 -13.36 6.02
C ASN A 41 -0.72 -13.04 7.50
N ILE A 42 -1.71 -13.33 8.35
CA ILE A 42 -1.72 -13.02 9.79
C ILE A 42 -1.71 -14.26 10.69
N GLU A 43 -1.81 -15.46 10.14
CA GLU A 43 -1.89 -16.71 10.89
C GLU A 43 -0.73 -16.87 11.90
N ARG A 44 0.49 -16.53 11.51
CA ARG A 44 1.69 -16.58 12.38
C ARG A 44 1.71 -15.54 13.50
N LEU A 45 0.78 -14.59 13.50
CA LEU A 45 0.66 -13.57 14.56
C LEU A 45 -0.27 -14.03 15.67
N ILE A 46 -1.06 -15.08 15.43
CA ILE A 46 -1.98 -15.66 16.41
C ILE A 46 -1.16 -16.23 17.57
N GLY A 47 -1.56 -15.93 18.80
CA GLY A 47 -0.83 -16.33 20.03
C GLY A 47 0.17 -15.28 20.53
N ARG A 48 0.44 -14.23 19.76
CA ARG A 48 1.11 -13.01 20.26
C ARG A 48 0.06 -12.07 20.86
N ASP A 49 0.44 -10.87 21.30
CA ASP A 49 -0.51 -9.83 21.74
C ASP A 49 -1.27 -9.22 20.54
N PHE A 50 -2.01 -10.08 19.87
CA PHE A 50 -2.67 -9.87 18.59
C PHE A 50 -4.12 -10.38 18.61
N VAL A 51 -5.04 -9.52 18.17
CA VAL A 51 -6.46 -9.85 18.01
C VAL A 51 -6.88 -9.58 16.57
N PHE A 52 -7.54 -10.54 15.94
CA PHE A 52 -8.17 -10.35 14.64
C PHE A 52 -9.68 -10.16 14.77
N ILE A 53 -10.21 -9.09 14.18
CA ILE A 53 -11.64 -8.79 14.11
C ILE A 53 -12.06 -8.80 12.65
N LYS A 54 -12.92 -9.75 12.26
CA LYS A 54 -13.54 -9.75 10.94
C LYS A 54 -14.66 -8.72 10.91
N HIS A 55 -14.41 -7.57 10.26
CA HIS A 55 -15.36 -6.46 10.21
C HIS A 55 -15.17 -5.61 8.96
N ASP A 56 -16.28 -5.09 8.42
CA ASP A 56 -16.28 -4.12 7.33
C ASP A 56 -16.33 -2.70 7.91
N VAL A 57 -15.28 -1.92 7.66
CA VAL A 57 -15.16 -0.56 8.20
C VAL A 57 -16.22 0.42 7.66
N THR A 58 -16.95 0.05 6.60
CA THR A 58 -18.09 0.86 6.12
C THR A 58 -19.30 0.78 7.04
N ASN A 59 -19.30 -0.18 8.00
CA ASN A 59 -20.28 -0.29 9.06
C ASN A 59 -19.76 0.39 10.34
N TYR A 60 -20.67 0.64 11.29
CA TYR A 60 -20.31 1.18 12.60
C TYR A 60 -19.28 0.33 13.32
N ILE A 61 -18.23 0.95 13.83
CA ILE A 61 -17.12 0.27 14.51
C ILE A 61 -17.26 0.46 16.03
N ALA A 62 -17.57 -0.62 16.72
CA ALA A 62 -17.53 -0.67 18.19
C ALA A 62 -16.21 -1.33 18.63
N LEU A 63 -15.40 -0.59 19.38
CA LEU A 63 -14.18 -1.11 19.99
C LEU A 63 -14.20 -0.87 21.51
N GLU A 64 -14.00 -1.93 22.27
CA GLU A 64 -13.85 -1.85 23.73
C GLU A 64 -12.42 -1.45 24.10
N GLY A 65 -12.29 -0.77 25.24
CA GLY A 65 -11.02 -0.29 25.80
C GLY A 65 -10.39 0.86 24.99
N ASP A 66 -9.20 1.27 25.39
CA ASP A 66 -8.48 2.38 24.79
C ASP A 66 -7.78 1.95 23.50
N VAL A 67 -7.52 2.91 22.64
CA VAL A 67 -6.71 2.76 21.41
C VAL A 67 -5.82 3.99 21.30
N ASP A 68 -4.52 3.79 21.22
CA ASP A 68 -3.53 4.88 21.13
C ASP A 68 -3.29 5.28 19.67
N TYR A 69 -3.21 4.29 18.77
CA TYR A 69 -2.89 4.49 17.36
C TYR A 69 -3.85 3.74 16.45
N ILE A 70 -4.18 4.37 15.33
CA ILE A 70 -4.99 3.77 14.27
C ILE A 70 -4.24 3.90 12.93
N PHE A 71 -3.99 2.77 12.28
CA PHE A 71 -3.47 2.73 10.92
C PHE A 71 -4.60 2.30 9.98
N HIS A 72 -5.08 3.23 9.16
CA HIS A 72 -6.21 2.98 8.27
C HIS A 72 -5.73 2.58 6.87
N PHE A 73 -5.68 1.25 6.64
CA PHE A 73 -5.21 0.60 5.40
C PHE A 73 -6.31 -0.12 4.64
N ALA A 74 -7.52 -0.23 5.19
CA ALA A 74 -8.64 -0.93 4.53
C ALA A 74 -9.00 -0.22 3.21
N SER A 75 -8.72 -0.89 2.10
CA SER A 75 -9.13 -0.47 0.75
C SER A 75 -8.79 -1.56 -0.26
N PRO A 76 -9.63 -1.86 -1.28
CA PRO A 76 -9.17 -2.51 -2.49
C PRO A 76 -8.14 -1.59 -3.16
N ALA A 77 -6.89 -2.06 -3.33
CA ALA A 77 -5.76 -1.20 -3.74
C ALA A 77 -5.07 -1.68 -5.02
N SER A 78 -5.44 -2.83 -5.56
CA SER A 78 -4.93 -3.28 -6.85
C SER A 78 -5.87 -2.90 -7.99
N PRO A 79 -5.34 -2.63 -9.21
CA PRO A 79 -6.19 -2.31 -10.36
C PRO A 79 -7.28 -3.34 -10.64
N ILE A 80 -6.97 -4.63 -10.50
CA ILE A 80 -7.95 -5.71 -10.70
C ILE A 80 -9.09 -5.61 -9.67
N ASP A 81 -8.77 -5.26 -8.43
CA ASP A 81 -9.77 -5.22 -7.36
C ASP A 81 -10.67 -4.00 -7.47
N TYR A 82 -10.12 -2.79 -7.55
CA TYR A 82 -10.95 -1.59 -7.55
C TYR A 82 -11.78 -1.45 -8.84
N LEU A 83 -11.32 -2.02 -9.97
CA LEU A 83 -12.11 -2.09 -11.20
C LEU A 83 -13.27 -3.10 -11.10
N LYS A 84 -13.11 -4.20 -10.33
CA LYS A 84 -14.17 -5.16 -10.07
C LYS A 84 -15.10 -4.74 -8.94
N LEU A 85 -14.63 -3.95 -8.01
CA LEU A 85 -15.31 -3.54 -6.79
C LEU A 85 -15.40 -2.00 -6.67
N PRO A 86 -15.85 -1.28 -7.73
CA PRO A 86 -15.76 0.18 -7.78
C PRO A 86 -16.58 0.85 -6.67
N ILE A 87 -17.80 0.37 -6.42
CA ILE A 87 -18.67 0.95 -5.39
C ILE A 87 -18.13 0.67 -3.99
N GLN A 88 -17.61 -0.53 -3.73
CA GLN A 88 -16.97 -0.88 -2.45
C GLN A 88 -15.72 -0.03 -2.20
N THR A 89 -14.94 0.25 -3.23
CA THR A 89 -13.76 1.13 -3.16
C THR A 89 -14.15 2.56 -2.77
N LEU A 90 -15.15 3.13 -3.41
CA LEU A 90 -15.68 4.45 -3.06
C LEU A 90 -16.27 4.49 -1.64
N LYS A 91 -17.04 3.44 -1.25
CA LYS A 91 -17.62 3.35 0.11
C LYS A 91 -16.55 3.28 1.19
N VAL A 92 -15.50 2.49 1.01
CA VAL A 92 -14.44 2.42 2.02
C VAL A 92 -13.64 3.72 2.11
N GLY A 93 -13.39 4.39 0.98
CA GLY A 93 -12.73 5.70 0.98
C GLY A 93 -13.57 6.81 1.63
N SER A 94 -14.89 6.72 1.60
CA SER A 94 -15.82 7.69 2.20
C SER A 94 -16.33 7.23 3.57
N LEU A 95 -17.30 6.33 3.61
CA LEU A 95 -17.92 5.85 4.85
C LEU A 95 -16.93 5.15 5.77
N GLY A 96 -16.04 4.31 5.19
CA GLY A 96 -15.02 3.61 5.97
C GLY A 96 -14.07 4.59 6.65
N THR A 97 -13.54 5.57 5.91
CA THR A 97 -12.69 6.62 6.47
C THR A 97 -13.42 7.44 7.54
N HIS A 98 -14.69 7.81 7.30
CA HIS A 98 -15.52 8.52 8.28
C HIS A 98 -15.67 7.72 9.59
N ASN A 99 -16.02 6.44 9.50
CA ASN A 99 -16.22 5.59 10.69
C ASN A 99 -14.92 5.43 11.49
N VAL A 100 -13.79 5.21 10.81
CA VAL A 100 -12.47 5.07 11.47
C VAL A 100 -12.04 6.39 12.12
N LEU A 101 -12.30 7.54 11.50
CA LEU A 101 -12.08 8.86 12.10
C LEU A 101 -12.99 9.10 13.29
N GLY A 102 -14.23 8.58 13.27
CA GLY A 102 -15.13 8.57 14.41
C GLY A 102 -14.54 7.83 15.61
N VAL A 103 -13.93 6.65 15.38
CA VAL A 103 -13.20 5.90 16.41
C VAL A 103 -12.00 6.70 16.92
N ALA A 104 -11.19 7.29 16.01
CA ALA A 104 -10.03 8.09 16.40
C ALA A 104 -10.43 9.26 17.30
N LYS A 105 -11.52 9.98 16.96
CA LYS A 105 -12.06 11.08 17.78
C LYS A 105 -12.54 10.57 19.14
N ALA A 106 -13.35 9.50 19.17
CA ALA A 106 -13.93 8.97 20.41
C ALA A 106 -12.88 8.43 21.39
N LYS A 107 -11.82 7.80 20.85
CA LYS A 107 -10.71 7.21 21.64
C LYS A 107 -9.55 8.20 21.87
N LYS A 108 -9.60 9.40 21.29
CA LYS A 108 -8.47 10.37 21.28
C LYS A 108 -7.19 9.75 20.72
N ALA A 109 -7.35 8.83 19.77
CA ALA A 109 -6.27 8.10 19.15
C ALA A 109 -5.64 8.92 18.00
N ARG A 110 -4.33 8.82 17.84
CA ARG A 110 -3.65 9.33 16.63
C ARG A 110 -3.94 8.39 15.45
N ILE A 111 -4.33 8.95 14.32
CA ILE A 111 -4.64 8.16 13.12
C ILE A 111 -3.69 8.46 11.97
N LEU A 112 -3.26 7.42 11.25
CA LEU A 112 -2.55 7.51 9.99
C LEU A 112 -3.42 6.91 8.87
N LEU A 113 -3.68 7.73 7.85
CA LEU A 113 -4.33 7.32 6.60
C LEU A 113 -3.29 6.79 5.62
N ALA A 114 -3.50 5.58 5.11
CA ALA A 114 -2.80 5.07 3.95
C ALA A 114 -3.41 5.67 2.66
N SER A 115 -2.84 6.78 2.23
CA SER A 115 -3.06 7.35 0.90
C SER A 115 -2.10 6.69 -0.11
N THR A 116 -2.00 7.22 -1.30
CA THR A 116 -1.31 6.59 -2.43
C THR A 116 -0.69 7.63 -3.35
N SER A 117 0.30 7.24 -4.14
CA SER A 117 0.80 8.04 -5.25
C SER A 117 -0.23 8.26 -6.37
N GLU A 118 -1.33 7.48 -6.38
CA GLU A 118 -2.40 7.64 -7.38
C GLU A 118 -3.15 8.98 -7.23
N VAL A 119 -3.08 9.63 -6.06
CA VAL A 119 -3.61 11.00 -5.88
C VAL A 119 -2.97 12.04 -6.81
N TYR A 120 -1.79 11.72 -7.36
CA TYR A 120 -1.10 12.56 -8.34
C TYR A 120 -1.59 12.35 -9.78
N GLY A 121 -2.35 11.28 -10.05
CA GLY A 121 -2.87 10.95 -11.39
C GLY A 121 -1.77 10.64 -12.41
N ASP A 122 -1.92 11.13 -13.65
CA ASP A 122 -0.85 11.18 -14.66
C ASP A 122 -0.05 12.49 -14.44
N PRO A 123 1.07 12.44 -13.71
CA PRO A 123 1.66 13.62 -13.14
C PRO A 123 2.38 14.49 -14.18
N LEU A 124 2.17 15.80 -14.09
CA LEU A 124 2.90 16.82 -14.86
C LEU A 124 4.17 17.30 -14.15
N VAL A 125 4.41 16.82 -12.91
CA VAL A 125 5.59 17.14 -12.09
C VAL A 125 6.35 15.85 -11.82
N HIS A 126 7.65 15.86 -12.07
CA HIS A 126 8.52 14.70 -11.88
C HIS A 126 9.86 15.13 -11.26
N PRO A 127 10.35 14.51 -10.16
CA PRO A 127 9.61 13.59 -9.28
C PRO A 127 8.39 14.22 -8.62
N GLN A 128 7.41 13.39 -8.18
CA GLN A 128 6.20 13.88 -7.54
C GLN A 128 6.48 14.37 -6.13
N ARG A 129 6.19 15.66 -5.88
CA ARG A 129 6.32 16.33 -4.58
C ARG A 129 4.95 16.43 -3.89
N GLU A 130 4.94 16.51 -2.56
CA GLU A 130 3.69 16.52 -1.78
C GLU A 130 2.86 17.80 -1.97
N ASP A 131 3.45 18.89 -2.40
CA ASP A 131 2.75 20.16 -2.72
C ASP A 131 2.11 20.16 -4.12
N TYR A 132 2.34 19.14 -4.94
CA TYR A 132 1.67 18.96 -6.22
C TYR A 132 0.27 18.37 -6.02
N TRP A 133 -0.76 19.06 -6.53
CA TRP A 133 -2.16 18.67 -6.32
C TRP A 133 -2.66 17.53 -7.19
N GLY A 134 -1.87 17.17 -8.20
CA GLY A 134 -2.17 16.05 -9.09
C GLY A 134 -2.91 16.45 -10.38
N ASN A 135 -2.95 15.49 -11.29
CA ASN A 135 -3.66 15.55 -12.57
C ASN A 135 -4.45 14.25 -12.74
N VAL A 136 -5.62 14.17 -12.08
CA VAL A 136 -6.46 12.97 -12.00
C VAL A 136 -7.63 13.11 -12.98
N ASN A 137 -7.94 12.04 -13.72
CA ASN A 137 -9.17 11.91 -14.48
C ASN A 137 -10.30 11.39 -13.55
N PRO A 138 -11.19 12.26 -13.04
CA PRO A 138 -12.17 11.86 -12.01
C PRO A 138 -13.27 10.95 -12.54
N ILE A 139 -13.51 10.91 -13.86
CA ILE A 139 -14.53 10.08 -14.50
C ILE A 139 -13.95 8.87 -15.26
N GLY A 140 -12.63 8.77 -15.32
CA GLY A 140 -11.96 7.62 -15.93
C GLY A 140 -12.10 6.36 -15.07
N PRO A 141 -11.76 5.18 -15.61
CA PRO A 141 -11.93 3.90 -14.91
C PRO A 141 -11.12 3.80 -13.62
N ARG A 142 -9.99 4.49 -13.52
CA ARG A 142 -9.13 4.54 -12.31
C ARG A 142 -9.65 5.55 -11.28
N GLY A 143 -10.50 6.51 -11.69
CA GLY A 143 -11.04 7.57 -10.83
C GLY A 143 -11.71 7.04 -9.56
N VAL A 144 -12.28 5.84 -9.58
CA VAL A 144 -12.90 5.22 -8.39
C VAL A 144 -11.92 5.03 -7.23
N TYR A 145 -10.66 4.71 -7.51
CA TYR A 145 -9.64 4.57 -6.47
C TYR A 145 -8.96 5.90 -6.17
N ASP A 146 -8.60 6.63 -7.21
CA ASP A 146 -7.87 7.89 -7.09
C ASP A 146 -8.70 8.92 -6.30
N GLU A 147 -9.97 9.11 -6.66
CA GLU A 147 -10.87 10.03 -5.96
C GLU A 147 -11.29 9.53 -4.58
N ALA A 148 -11.44 8.20 -4.37
CA ALA A 148 -11.67 7.66 -3.03
C ALA A 148 -10.53 8.05 -2.07
N LYS A 149 -9.28 8.00 -2.53
CA LYS A 149 -8.10 8.37 -1.72
C LYS A 149 -7.97 9.89 -1.54
N ARG A 150 -8.22 10.69 -2.59
CA ARG A 150 -8.25 12.15 -2.50
C ARG A 150 -9.32 12.63 -1.54
N PHE A 151 -10.52 12.05 -1.60
CA PHE A 151 -11.60 12.31 -0.66
C PHE A 151 -11.22 11.94 0.78
N SER A 152 -10.57 10.78 0.98
CA SER A 152 -10.08 10.36 2.30
C SER A 152 -9.07 11.35 2.89
N GLU A 153 -8.11 11.86 2.09
CA GLU A 153 -7.17 12.92 2.53
C GLU A 153 -7.92 14.18 2.97
N ALA A 154 -8.89 14.64 2.17
CA ALA A 154 -9.68 15.83 2.49
C ALA A 154 -10.47 15.63 3.79
N MET A 155 -11.09 14.46 3.99
CA MET A 155 -11.85 14.13 5.21
C MET A 155 -10.93 14.07 6.44
N VAL A 156 -9.75 13.44 6.34
CA VAL A 156 -8.75 13.40 7.42
C VAL A 156 -8.34 14.81 7.84
N MET A 157 -8.05 15.69 6.87
CA MET A 157 -7.68 17.08 7.16
C MET A 157 -8.83 17.90 7.74
N ALA A 158 -10.09 17.61 7.35
CA ALA A 158 -11.26 18.23 7.96
C ALA A 158 -11.40 17.82 9.44
N TYR A 159 -11.25 16.55 9.77
CA TYR A 159 -11.25 16.09 11.17
C TYR A 159 -10.10 16.67 11.99
N HIS A 160 -8.93 16.81 11.39
CA HIS A 160 -7.80 17.50 12.03
C HIS A 160 -8.15 18.94 12.38
N ARG A 161 -8.63 19.72 11.42
CA ARG A 161 -8.88 21.17 11.58
C ARG A 161 -10.08 21.47 12.49
N PHE A 162 -11.19 20.71 12.38
CA PHE A 162 -12.45 21.00 13.07
C PHE A 162 -12.64 20.23 14.37
N HIS A 163 -11.97 19.09 14.53
CA HIS A 163 -12.13 18.23 15.71
C HIS A 163 -10.83 18.02 16.49
N GLY A 164 -9.71 18.57 16.04
CA GLY A 164 -8.42 18.43 16.71
C GLY A 164 -7.88 16.99 16.73
N VAL A 165 -8.36 16.12 15.82
CA VAL A 165 -7.84 14.76 15.73
C VAL A 165 -6.38 14.80 15.27
N GLU A 166 -5.50 14.12 15.96
CA GLU A 166 -4.10 13.97 15.54
C GLU A 166 -4.00 13.05 14.33
N THR A 167 -3.75 13.61 13.15
CA THR A 167 -3.76 12.90 11.88
C THR A 167 -2.40 12.83 11.23
N ARG A 168 -2.14 11.76 10.49
CA ARG A 168 -0.99 11.57 9.59
C ARG A 168 -1.49 11.05 8.25
N ILE A 169 -0.83 11.43 7.17
CA ILE A 169 -1.17 10.97 5.82
C ILE A 169 0.10 10.47 5.17
N VAL A 170 0.14 9.18 4.81
CA VAL A 170 1.21 8.61 3.99
C VAL A 170 0.74 8.46 2.55
N ARG A 171 1.48 9.03 1.59
CA ARG A 171 1.31 8.74 0.16
C ARG A 171 2.27 7.63 -0.23
N ILE A 172 1.73 6.42 -0.33
CA ILE A 172 2.49 5.20 -0.60
C ILE A 172 2.76 5.10 -2.10
N PHE A 173 4.02 4.93 -2.46
CA PHE A 173 4.44 4.60 -3.82
C PHE A 173 4.52 3.09 -4.02
N ASN A 174 4.78 2.63 -5.26
CA ASN A 174 4.75 1.22 -5.60
C ASN A 174 5.62 0.41 -4.64
N THR A 175 4.98 -0.56 -4.00
CA THR A 175 5.60 -1.42 -2.98
C THR A 175 5.51 -2.86 -3.39
N TYR A 176 6.55 -3.64 -3.08
CA TYR A 176 6.62 -5.06 -3.38
C TYR A 176 7.18 -5.84 -2.19
N GLY A 177 6.98 -7.15 -2.20
CA GLY A 177 7.48 -8.04 -1.17
C GLY A 177 6.67 -9.33 -1.02
N PRO A 178 7.04 -10.18 -0.06
CA PRO A 178 6.22 -11.33 0.34
C PRO A 178 4.79 -10.93 0.72
N ARG A 179 3.84 -11.85 0.68
CA ARG A 179 2.40 -11.66 0.97
C ARG A 179 1.62 -10.82 -0.05
N MET A 180 2.25 -10.40 -1.17
CA MET A 180 1.47 -9.95 -2.32
C MET A 180 0.70 -11.13 -2.90
N ARG A 181 -0.54 -10.89 -3.34
CA ARG A 181 -1.35 -11.94 -3.98
C ARG A 181 -0.77 -12.31 -5.35
N VAL A 182 -0.76 -13.61 -5.65
CA VAL A 182 -0.29 -14.13 -6.94
C VAL A 182 -1.04 -13.48 -8.12
N LYS A 183 -2.35 -13.26 -7.98
CA LYS A 183 -3.22 -12.61 -8.96
C LYS A 183 -3.56 -11.17 -8.55
N ASP A 184 -2.53 -10.36 -8.25
CA ASP A 184 -2.71 -8.95 -7.85
C ASP A 184 -2.91 -8.01 -9.06
N GLY A 185 -2.34 -8.35 -10.22
CA GLY A 185 -2.43 -7.55 -11.44
C GLY A 185 -1.36 -6.48 -11.62
N ARG A 186 -0.54 -6.21 -10.59
CA ARG A 186 0.65 -5.34 -10.73
C ARG A 186 1.84 -6.09 -11.32
N ALA A 187 2.84 -5.36 -11.81
CA ALA A 187 3.97 -5.92 -12.54
C ALA A 187 4.73 -7.02 -11.77
N ILE A 188 5.11 -6.78 -10.51
CA ILE A 188 5.88 -7.77 -9.72
C ILE A 188 5.14 -9.11 -9.60
N PRO A 189 3.89 -9.19 -9.10
CA PRO A 189 3.16 -10.46 -9.03
C PRO A 189 2.96 -11.14 -10.39
N ALA A 190 2.69 -10.37 -11.44
CA ALA A 190 2.50 -10.90 -12.78
C ALA A 190 3.80 -11.54 -13.31
N PHE A 191 4.91 -10.79 -13.26
CA PHE A 191 6.21 -11.27 -13.74
C PHE A 191 6.71 -12.47 -12.93
N MET A 192 6.56 -12.43 -11.58
CA MET A 192 6.90 -13.56 -10.71
C MET A 192 6.12 -14.82 -11.09
N SER A 193 4.80 -14.70 -11.23
CA SER A 193 3.96 -15.86 -11.56
C SER A 193 4.30 -16.45 -12.94
N GLN A 194 4.51 -15.61 -13.93
CA GLN A 194 4.84 -16.02 -15.29
C GLN A 194 6.24 -16.63 -15.36
N ALA A 195 7.24 -15.92 -14.82
CA ALA A 195 8.62 -16.37 -14.87
C ALA A 195 8.81 -17.71 -14.11
N LEU A 196 8.28 -17.85 -12.90
CA LEU A 196 8.39 -19.08 -12.12
C LEU A 196 7.74 -20.30 -12.79
N LYS A 197 6.73 -20.08 -13.63
CA LYS A 197 6.07 -21.15 -14.41
C LYS A 197 6.70 -21.36 -15.79
N ASN A 198 7.75 -20.59 -16.16
CA ASN A 198 8.30 -20.52 -17.50
C ASN A 198 7.28 -20.16 -18.58
N GLU A 199 6.23 -19.39 -18.22
CA GLU A 199 5.30 -18.78 -19.15
C GLU A 199 5.91 -17.49 -19.72
N ASP A 200 5.47 -17.02 -20.90
CA ASP A 200 5.93 -15.75 -21.47
C ASP A 200 5.61 -14.58 -20.52
N VAL A 201 6.60 -13.73 -20.22
CA VAL A 201 6.44 -12.55 -19.36
C VAL A 201 5.84 -11.40 -20.18
N THR A 202 4.67 -10.95 -19.76
CA THR A 202 3.89 -9.95 -20.47
C THR A 202 4.29 -8.55 -20.07
N VAL A 203 4.84 -7.76 -21.01
CA VAL A 203 5.12 -6.33 -20.88
C VAL A 203 4.08 -5.54 -21.67
N PHE A 204 3.46 -4.54 -21.05
CA PHE A 204 2.51 -3.67 -21.71
C PHE A 204 3.24 -2.49 -22.38
N GLY A 205 2.89 -2.18 -23.65
CA GLY A 205 3.63 -1.24 -24.47
C GLY A 205 5.03 -1.76 -24.79
N ASP A 206 5.95 -0.85 -25.05
CA ASP A 206 7.39 -1.12 -25.27
C ASP A 206 8.18 -1.35 -23.97
N GLY A 207 7.52 -1.22 -22.83
CA GLY A 207 8.14 -1.36 -21.50
C GLY A 207 9.02 -0.19 -21.07
N ALA A 208 9.02 0.94 -21.81
CA ALA A 208 9.80 2.13 -21.47
C ALA A 208 9.22 2.91 -20.28
N GLN A 209 7.95 2.67 -19.90
CA GLN A 209 7.36 3.28 -18.70
C GLN A 209 8.15 2.91 -17.45
N THR A 210 8.36 3.91 -16.56
CA THR A 210 9.17 3.72 -15.36
C THR A 210 8.35 3.53 -14.11
N ARG A 211 8.89 2.77 -13.16
CA ARG A 211 8.36 2.61 -11.80
C ARG A 211 9.49 2.66 -10.79
N SER A 212 9.16 3.18 -9.62
CA SER A 212 10.02 3.17 -8.44
C SER A 212 9.45 2.15 -7.45
N LEU A 213 10.25 1.17 -7.06
CA LEU A 213 9.79 0.04 -6.26
C LEU A 213 10.41 0.07 -4.87
N CYS A 214 9.59 0.18 -3.83
CA CYS A 214 9.98 0.15 -2.43
C CYS A 214 9.72 -1.22 -1.83
N PHE A 215 10.68 -1.78 -1.11
CA PHE A 215 10.47 -3.04 -0.41
C PHE A 215 9.58 -2.85 0.82
N ALA A 216 8.75 -3.84 1.14
CA ALA A 216 7.73 -3.74 2.18
C ALA A 216 8.27 -3.39 3.57
N SER A 217 9.47 -3.86 3.95
CA SER A 217 10.07 -3.52 5.25
C SER A 217 10.44 -2.04 5.36
N ASP A 218 11.01 -1.46 4.30
CA ASP A 218 11.36 -0.04 4.27
C ASP A 218 10.11 0.83 4.35
N LEU A 219 9.07 0.45 3.59
CA LEU A 219 7.79 1.14 3.64
C LEU A 219 7.20 1.15 5.05
N VAL A 220 7.15 -0.01 5.71
CA VAL A 220 6.57 -0.16 7.06
C VAL A 220 7.36 0.66 8.08
N GLU A 221 8.69 0.68 7.99
CA GLU A 221 9.53 1.54 8.84
C GLU A 221 9.19 3.01 8.63
N GLY A 222 9.06 3.47 7.39
CA GLY A 222 8.70 4.85 7.07
C GLY A 222 7.31 5.23 7.60
N ILE A 223 6.32 4.35 7.44
CA ILE A 223 4.97 4.53 7.99
C ILE A 223 4.99 4.65 9.51
N TYR A 224 5.74 3.80 10.19
CA TYR A 224 5.86 3.84 11.64
C TYR A 224 6.53 5.13 12.14
N ARG A 225 7.59 5.59 11.48
CA ARG A 225 8.25 6.87 11.80
C ARG A 225 7.29 8.04 11.58
N LEU A 226 6.51 8.02 10.49
CA LEU A 226 5.51 9.06 10.22
C LEU A 226 4.42 9.08 11.30
N MET A 227 3.91 7.92 11.73
CA MET A 227 2.93 7.85 12.83
C MET A 227 3.45 8.54 14.10
N ARG A 228 4.74 8.46 14.37
CA ARG A 228 5.38 9.04 15.55
C ARG A 228 5.86 10.48 15.38
N SER A 229 5.79 11.02 14.17
CA SER A 229 6.16 12.43 13.90
C SER A 229 5.05 13.40 14.33
N ASP A 230 5.34 14.70 14.26
CA ASP A 230 4.38 15.75 14.60
C ASP A 230 3.73 16.41 13.36
N THR A 231 4.04 15.93 12.13
CA THR A 231 3.48 16.51 10.92
C THR A 231 2.11 15.90 10.59
N SER A 232 1.12 16.75 10.35
CA SER A 232 -0.18 16.35 9.78
C SER A 232 -0.23 16.45 8.25
N ASP A 233 0.77 17.09 7.65
CA ASP A 233 0.90 17.18 6.20
C ASP A 233 1.20 15.80 5.57
N PRO A 234 0.76 15.56 4.32
CA PRO A 234 1.10 14.35 3.58
C PRO A 234 2.61 14.17 3.44
N VAL A 235 3.06 12.92 3.53
CA VAL A 235 4.46 12.52 3.32
C VAL A 235 4.54 11.37 2.33
N ASN A 236 5.35 11.52 1.29
CA ASN A 236 5.66 10.46 0.35
C ASN A 236 6.58 9.43 0.99
N ILE A 237 6.20 8.16 0.94
CA ILE A 237 7.05 7.04 1.32
C ILE A 237 7.18 6.10 0.13
N GLY A 238 8.41 5.93 -0.35
CA GLY A 238 8.73 5.13 -1.53
C GLY A 238 10.22 5.18 -1.85
N ASN A 239 10.64 4.40 -2.84
CA ASN A 239 12.02 4.41 -3.32
C ASN A 239 12.15 5.39 -4.49
N PRO A 240 13.10 6.36 -4.47
CA PRO A 240 13.28 7.30 -5.57
C PRO A 240 14.03 6.70 -6.78
N GLN A 241 14.52 5.47 -6.71
CA GLN A 241 15.20 4.82 -7.84
C GLN A 241 14.18 4.31 -8.84
N GLU A 242 14.22 4.85 -10.06
CA GLU A 242 13.40 4.41 -11.18
C GLU A 242 14.06 3.28 -11.95
N LEU A 243 13.24 2.38 -12.48
CA LEU A 243 13.64 1.41 -13.48
C LEU A 243 12.51 1.25 -14.51
N THR A 244 12.86 0.86 -15.73
CA THR A 244 11.86 0.57 -16.75
C THR A 244 11.14 -0.75 -16.44
N ILE A 245 9.90 -0.89 -16.90
CA ILE A 245 9.16 -2.16 -16.78
C ILE A 245 9.87 -3.27 -17.54
N LEU A 246 10.51 -2.95 -18.68
CA LEU A 246 11.31 -3.90 -19.43
C LEU A 246 12.52 -4.42 -18.61
N ASP A 247 13.25 -3.54 -17.93
CA ASP A 247 14.41 -3.93 -17.11
C ASP A 247 13.97 -4.74 -15.91
N LEU A 248 12.83 -4.39 -15.30
CA LEU A 248 12.23 -5.19 -14.24
C LEU A 248 11.90 -6.61 -14.70
N ALA A 249 11.29 -6.76 -15.90
CA ALA A 249 10.96 -8.06 -16.47
C ALA A 249 12.22 -8.91 -16.70
N LYS A 250 13.27 -8.32 -17.34
CA LYS A 250 14.56 -8.98 -17.54
C LYS A 250 15.19 -9.43 -16.22
N LYS A 251 15.17 -8.57 -15.19
CA LYS A 251 15.72 -8.87 -13.86
C LYS A 251 14.99 -10.03 -13.20
N VAL A 252 13.65 -10.04 -13.24
CA VAL A 252 12.86 -11.15 -12.65
C VAL A 252 13.13 -12.46 -13.37
N ILE A 253 13.19 -12.47 -14.72
CA ILE A 253 13.53 -13.66 -15.49
C ILE A 253 14.92 -14.20 -15.08
N ALA A 254 15.92 -13.32 -15.02
CA ALA A 254 17.29 -13.71 -14.65
C ALA A 254 17.37 -14.28 -13.22
N MET A 255 16.75 -13.59 -12.24
CA MET A 255 16.81 -14.00 -10.83
C MET A 255 16.00 -15.26 -10.51
N THR A 256 14.95 -15.55 -11.30
CA THR A 256 14.18 -16.79 -11.16
C THR A 256 14.82 -17.99 -11.87
N GLY A 257 15.83 -17.75 -12.71
CA GLY A 257 16.42 -18.78 -13.59
C GLY A 257 15.46 -19.24 -14.69
N SER A 258 14.48 -18.41 -15.04
CA SER A 258 13.41 -18.74 -15.99
C SER A 258 13.90 -18.72 -17.44
N LYS A 259 13.26 -19.57 -18.27
CA LYS A 259 13.43 -19.58 -19.72
C LYS A 259 12.35 -18.75 -20.44
N SER A 260 11.57 -17.97 -19.71
CA SER A 260 10.50 -17.13 -20.25
C SER A 260 11.01 -16.11 -21.25
N ARG A 261 10.23 -15.88 -22.31
CA ARG A 261 10.45 -14.78 -23.25
C ARG A 261 9.59 -13.59 -22.82
N ILE A 262 10.00 -12.38 -23.22
CA ILE A 262 9.20 -11.18 -23.04
C ILE A 262 8.28 -11.03 -24.25
N VAL A 263 6.99 -10.82 -23.99
CA VAL A 263 5.98 -10.56 -25.04
C VAL A 263 5.27 -9.24 -24.75
N GLU A 264 5.10 -8.43 -25.78
CA GLU A 264 4.44 -7.14 -25.70
C GLU A 264 2.92 -7.27 -25.79
N ARG A 265 2.19 -6.40 -25.08
CA ARG A 265 0.73 -6.26 -25.15
C ARG A 265 0.35 -4.78 -25.18
N PRO A 266 -0.82 -4.40 -25.73
CA PRO A 266 -1.27 -3.01 -25.71
C PRO A 266 -1.33 -2.43 -24.29
N LEU A 267 -0.94 -1.15 -24.13
CA LEU A 267 -1.05 -0.44 -22.85
C LEU A 267 -2.51 -0.34 -22.41
N PRO A 268 -2.78 -0.54 -21.11
CA PRO A 268 -4.08 -0.21 -20.52
C PRO A 268 -4.38 1.29 -20.61
N GLU A 269 -5.67 1.64 -20.65
CA GLU A 269 -6.13 3.02 -20.60
C GLU A 269 -5.75 3.67 -19.27
N ASP A 270 -5.35 4.95 -19.29
CA ASP A 270 -4.95 5.77 -18.14
C ASP A 270 -3.80 5.19 -17.29
N ASP A 271 -2.95 4.29 -17.84
CA ASP A 271 -1.78 3.83 -17.07
C ASP A 271 -0.70 4.93 -16.99
N PRO A 272 -0.29 5.36 -15.78
CA PRO A 272 0.70 6.44 -15.63
C PRO A 272 2.03 6.09 -16.31
N LYS A 273 2.60 7.03 -17.06
CA LYS A 273 3.86 6.81 -17.78
C LYS A 273 5.06 6.79 -16.85
N ILE A 274 5.07 7.67 -15.85
CA ILE A 274 6.19 7.85 -14.90
C ILE A 274 5.66 7.92 -13.47
N ARG A 275 6.39 7.32 -12.51
CA ARG A 275 6.02 7.35 -11.10
C ARG A 275 7.26 7.27 -10.22
N GLN A 276 7.67 8.45 -9.68
CA GLN A 276 8.85 8.57 -8.81
C GLN A 276 8.56 9.50 -7.65
N PRO A 277 8.74 9.06 -6.38
CA PRO A 277 8.57 9.96 -5.24
C PRO A 277 9.72 10.95 -5.10
N ASP A 278 9.41 12.21 -4.84
CA ASP A 278 10.32 13.06 -4.08
C ASP A 278 10.18 12.67 -2.60
N ILE A 279 11.26 12.23 -1.97
CA ILE A 279 11.29 11.82 -0.55
C ILE A 279 12.03 12.83 0.34
N THR A 280 12.24 14.05 -0.13
CA THR A 280 12.94 15.11 0.62
C THR A 280 12.25 15.37 1.96
N ARG A 281 10.91 15.40 1.98
CA ARG A 281 10.12 15.57 3.20
C ARG A 281 10.31 14.40 4.18
N ALA A 282 10.29 13.16 3.71
CA ALA A 282 10.52 11.98 4.53
C ALA A 282 11.94 11.98 5.14
N ARG A 283 12.96 12.32 4.36
CA ARG A 283 14.33 12.46 4.87
C ARG A 283 14.42 13.52 5.95
N LYS A 284 13.88 14.72 5.71
CA LYS A 284 13.98 15.87 6.62
C LYS A 284 13.19 15.67 7.92
N LEU A 285 11.95 15.18 7.84
CA LEU A 285 11.04 15.09 8.99
C LEU A 285 11.19 13.78 9.76
N LEU A 286 11.50 12.67 9.05
CA LEU A 286 11.50 11.34 9.62
C LEU A 286 12.89 10.72 9.77
N GLY A 287 13.92 11.34 9.17
CA GLY A 287 15.24 10.72 9.04
C GLY A 287 15.16 9.37 8.30
N TRP A 288 14.22 9.24 7.35
CA TRP A 288 13.93 8.00 6.67
C TRP A 288 14.30 8.06 5.18
N GLU A 289 14.88 6.99 4.72
CA GLU A 289 15.06 6.64 3.30
C GLU A 289 15.05 5.12 3.12
N PRO A 290 14.71 4.60 1.92
CA PRO A 290 14.75 3.17 1.67
C PRO A 290 16.18 2.64 1.69
N LYS A 291 16.36 1.41 2.23
CA LYS A 291 17.68 0.79 2.42
C LYS A 291 17.83 -0.50 1.63
N VAL A 292 16.73 -1.20 1.39
CA VAL A 292 16.73 -2.49 0.71
C VAL A 292 16.79 -2.26 -0.80
N SER A 293 17.84 -2.75 -1.43
CA SER A 293 17.96 -2.74 -2.90
C SER A 293 16.91 -3.65 -3.55
N LEU A 294 16.64 -3.41 -4.84
CA LEU A 294 15.71 -4.26 -5.59
C LEU A 294 16.16 -5.73 -5.58
N ASP A 295 17.45 -6.00 -5.74
CA ASP A 295 17.99 -7.35 -5.77
C ASP A 295 17.80 -8.09 -4.43
N GLU A 296 18.12 -7.42 -3.32
CA GLU A 296 17.91 -7.97 -1.98
C GLU A 296 16.41 -8.23 -1.69
N GLY A 297 15.53 -7.32 -2.06
CA GLY A 297 14.09 -7.48 -1.82
C GLY A 297 13.43 -8.53 -2.73
N LEU A 298 13.97 -8.75 -3.94
CA LEU A 298 13.47 -9.79 -4.84
C LEU A 298 13.74 -11.21 -4.33
N ILE A 299 14.83 -11.46 -3.59
CA ILE A 299 15.16 -12.78 -3.05
C ILE A 299 14.01 -13.33 -2.18
N PRO A 300 13.59 -12.69 -1.08
CA PRO A 300 12.47 -13.20 -0.27
C PRO A 300 11.15 -13.17 -1.01
N THR A 301 10.99 -12.26 -1.98
CA THR A 301 9.78 -12.18 -2.81
C THR A 301 9.67 -13.41 -3.71
N ILE A 302 10.74 -13.80 -4.39
CA ILE A 302 10.79 -15.02 -5.22
C ILE A 302 10.52 -16.26 -4.36
N ALA A 303 11.15 -16.38 -3.20
CA ALA A 303 10.94 -17.52 -2.29
C ALA A 303 9.45 -17.63 -1.87
N TYR A 304 8.82 -16.51 -1.55
CA TYR A 304 7.39 -16.47 -1.23
C TYR A 304 6.51 -16.94 -2.40
N PHE A 305 6.76 -16.42 -3.62
CA PHE A 305 5.97 -16.80 -4.79
C PHE A 305 6.18 -18.27 -5.18
N ARG A 306 7.41 -18.81 -5.08
CA ARG A 306 7.67 -20.24 -5.26
C ARG A 306 6.82 -21.08 -4.31
N SER A 307 6.84 -20.76 -3.02
CA SER A 307 6.01 -21.44 -2.01
C SER A 307 4.52 -21.36 -2.31
N LYS A 308 3.99 -20.17 -2.67
CA LYS A 308 2.57 -20.00 -3.00
C LYS A 308 2.14 -20.71 -4.29
N LEU A 309 3.06 -20.93 -5.22
CA LEU A 309 2.81 -21.64 -6.47
C LEU A 309 3.09 -23.14 -6.38
N GLY A 310 3.62 -23.63 -5.25
CA GLY A 310 4.02 -25.04 -5.09
C GLY A 310 5.20 -25.44 -5.98
N ILE A 311 6.10 -24.48 -6.28
CA ILE A 311 7.28 -24.68 -7.12
C ILE A 311 8.52 -24.77 -6.23
N SER A 312 9.27 -25.86 -6.34
CA SER A 312 10.54 -26.09 -5.62
C SER A 312 11.67 -25.23 -6.14
#